data_3f3e706bfd9cd51c94a6a6d07d7d90f8
#
_entry.id   3f3e706bfd9cd51c94a6a6d07d7d90f8
#
_cell.length_a   1.000
_cell.length_b   1.000
_cell.length_c   1.000
_cell.angle_alpha   90.00
_cell.angle_beta   90.00
_cell.angle_gamma   90.00
#
_symmetry.space_group_name_H-M   'P 1'
#
loop_
_entity.id
_entity.type
_entity.pdbx_description
1 polymer ?
#
loop_
_entity_poly.entity_id
_entity_poly.type
_entity_poly.pdbx_seq_one_letter_code
_entity_poly.pdbx_strand_id
1 'polypeptide(L)'
;GMEINEFSQMIKGTLSHFCQFVTLTPPAFTDLHTIFYRGRNKIVPAYIKELITDPLALAVWIMDDGARAGAGMTIQTHSFFRNGVERLRKMLKDNFRLTVSLRKNKDRMILYIPKSEIPRLKMLVGEHILPEYIYKFP
;
A
#
# COMPACT_ATOMS: atom_id res chain seq x y z
N GLY A 1 11.29 -10.64 22.90
CA GLY A 1 11.94 -10.36 21.62
C GLY A 1 11.05 -10.82 20.47
N MET A 2 11.21 -10.22 19.31
CA MET A 2 10.53 -10.65 18.09
C MET A 2 11.30 -11.85 17.53
N GLU A 3 10.65 -12.98 17.37
CA GLU A 3 11.25 -14.19 16.82
C GLU A 3 11.00 -14.21 15.30
N ILE A 4 12.06 -14.34 14.52
CA ILE A 4 11.98 -14.44 13.06
C ILE A 4 12.16 -15.92 12.70
N ASN A 5 11.15 -16.48 12.03
CA ASN A 5 11.19 -17.85 11.52
C ASN A 5 11.39 -17.83 10.01
N GLU A 6 12.44 -18.54 9.55
CA GLU A 6 12.69 -18.75 8.13
C GLU A 6 12.27 -20.16 7.73
N PHE A 7 11.57 -20.29 6.62
CA PHE A 7 11.18 -21.58 6.07
C PHE A 7 11.12 -21.54 4.55
N SER A 8 11.15 -22.72 3.93
CA SER A 8 11.07 -22.88 2.49
C SER A 8 9.92 -23.79 2.13
N GLN A 9 9.20 -23.44 1.07
CA GLN A 9 8.04 -24.22 0.59
C GLN A 9 8.06 -24.28 -0.94
N MET A 10 7.68 -25.44 -1.48
CA MET A 10 7.44 -25.59 -2.93
C MET A 10 6.09 -24.97 -3.30
N ILE A 11 6.12 -23.97 -4.18
CA ILE A 11 4.92 -23.34 -4.75
C ILE A 11 4.96 -23.51 -6.25
N LYS A 12 4.00 -24.23 -6.81
CA LYS A 12 3.87 -24.49 -8.25
C LYS A 12 5.18 -24.99 -8.90
N GLY A 13 5.91 -25.86 -8.19
CA GLY A 13 7.18 -26.43 -8.69
C GLY A 13 8.43 -25.56 -8.48
N THR A 14 8.29 -24.39 -7.83
CA THR A 14 9.42 -23.50 -7.51
C THR A 14 9.64 -23.48 -6.00
N LEU A 15 10.90 -23.65 -5.56
CA LEU A 15 11.26 -23.49 -4.16
C LEU A 15 11.23 -22.01 -3.81
N SER A 16 10.36 -21.66 -2.87
CA SER A 16 10.22 -20.29 -2.37
C SER A 16 10.67 -20.24 -0.91
N HIS A 17 11.43 -19.19 -0.57
CA HIS A 17 11.90 -18.93 0.78
C HIS A 17 11.04 -17.85 1.43
N PHE A 18 10.68 -18.06 2.70
CA PHE A 18 9.83 -17.17 3.46
C PHE A 18 10.49 -16.80 4.78
N CYS A 19 10.30 -15.55 5.17
CA CYS A 19 10.53 -15.05 6.51
C CYS A 19 9.18 -14.75 7.16
N GLN A 20 8.96 -15.24 8.36
CA GLN A 20 7.78 -14.93 9.17
C GLN A 20 8.19 -14.40 10.52
N PHE A 21 7.53 -13.37 10.97
CA PHE A 21 7.62 -12.89 12.34
C PHE A 21 6.24 -12.69 12.93
N VAL A 22 6.13 -12.88 14.23
CA VAL A 22 4.89 -12.64 14.97
C VAL A 22 5.14 -11.52 15.95
N THR A 23 4.32 -10.49 15.91
CA THR A 23 4.34 -9.40 16.88
C THR A 23 3.44 -9.75 18.07
N LEU A 24 3.80 -9.25 19.24
CA LEU A 24 2.85 -9.15 20.34
C LEU A 24 1.68 -8.26 19.91
N THR A 25 0.54 -8.41 20.56
CA THR A 25 -0.66 -7.59 20.32
C THR A 25 -0.76 -6.43 21.32
N PRO A 26 0.07 -5.37 21.20
CA PRO A 26 -0.03 -4.22 22.08
C PRO A 26 -1.32 -3.46 21.84
N PRO A 27 -1.81 -2.67 22.82
CA PRO A 27 -3.04 -1.87 22.70
C PRO A 27 -3.10 -1.00 21.44
N ALA A 28 -1.95 -0.48 21.00
CA ALA A 28 -1.86 0.32 19.76
C ALA A 28 -2.40 -0.41 18.52
N PHE A 29 -2.24 -1.74 18.41
CA PHE A 29 -2.81 -2.51 17.30
C PHE A 29 -4.33 -2.65 17.41
N THR A 30 -4.87 -2.68 18.63
CA THR A 30 -6.32 -2.65 18.85
C THR A 30 -6.90 -1.31 18.38
N ASP A 31 -6.23 -0.21 18.68
CA ASP A 31 -6.65 1.14 18.24
C ASP A 31 -6.62 1.24 16.71
N LEU A 32 -5.54 0.79 16.06
CA LEU A 32 -5.44 0.73 14.60
C LEU A 32 -6.53 -0.16 13.99
N HIS A 33 -6.80 -1.32 14.59
CA HIS A 33 -7.88 -2.18 14.12
C HIS A 33 -9.23 -1.46 14.18
N THR A 34 -9.52 -0.75 15.26
CA THR A 34 -10.76 0.03 15.43
C THR A 34 -10.92 1.12 14.36
N ILE A 35 -9.80 1.75 13.95
CA ILE A 35 -9.79 2.77 12.90
C ILE A 35 -10.07 2.18 11.52
N PHE A 36 -9.40 1.06 11.17
CA PHE A 36 -9.37 0.50 9.81
C PHE A 36 -10.31 -0.68 9.57
N TYR A 37 -11.08 -1.10 10.57
CA TYR A 37 -12.02 -2.21 10.44
C TYR A 37 -13.41 -1.86 10.97
N ARG A 38 -14.41 -2.44 10.35
CA ARG A 38 -15.79 -2.55 10.86
C ARG A 38 -16.18 -4.02 10.79
N GLY A 39 -16.17 -4.69 11.94
CA GLY A 39 -16.26 -6.13 12.00
C GLY A 39 -15.08 -6.76 11.26
N ARG A 40 -15.37 -7.59 10.25
CA ARG A 40 -14.36 -8.26 9.42
C ARG A 40 -13.96 -7.48 8.16
N ASN A 41 -14.61 -6.35 7.89
CA ASN A 41 -14.37 -5.59 6.67
C ASN A 41 -13.34 -4.49 6.91
N LYS A 42 -12.31 -4.43 6.06
CA LYS A 42 -11.41 -3.28 5.99
C LYS A 42 -12.14 -2.06 5.47
N ILE A 43 -11.93 -0.93 6.12
CA ILE A 43 -12.47 0.36 5.70
C ILE A 43 -11.36 1.39 5.58
N VAL A 44 -11.61 2.42 4.77
CA VAL A 44 -10.81 3.65 4.77
C VAL A 44 -11.58 4.68 5.58
N PRO A 45 -11.06 5.14 6.72
CA PRO A 45 -11.77 6.13 7.55
C PRO A 45 -11.96 7.45 6.80
N ALA A 46 -12.99 8.21 7.17
CA ALA A 46 -13.29 9.50 6.52
C ALA A 46 -12.14 10.51 6.66
N TYR A 47 -11.42 10.44 7.79
CA TYR A 47 -10.29 11.30 8.14
C TYR A 47 -8.92 10.70 7.76
N ILE A 48 -8.86 9.82 6.74
CA ILE A 48 -7.61 9.18 6.28
C ILE A 48 -6.52 10.20 5.93
N LYS A 49 -6.89 11.38 5.44
CA LYS A 49 -5.94 12.43 5.09
C LYS A 49 -5.21 13.03 6.30
N GLU A 50 -5.80 12.98 7.48
CA GLU A 50 -5.16 13.40 8.73
C GLU A 50 -4.19 12.33 9.25
N LEU A 51 -4.37 11.07 8.84
CA LEU A 51 -3.53 9.94 9.27
C LEU A 51 -2.32 9.72 8.37
N ILE A 52 -2.44 9.96 7.07
CA ILE A 52 -1.39 9.69 6.08
C ILE A 52 -0.86 11.01 5.53
N THR A 53 0.03 11.64 6.28
CA THR A 53 0.63 12.94 5.92
C THR A 53 2.12 12.85 5.59
N ASP A 54 2.79 11.78 6.02
CA ASP A 54 4.23 11.58 5.87
C ASP A 54 4.54 10.79 4.58
N PRO A 55 5.50 11.27 3.73
CA PRO A 55 6.00 10.51 2.59
C PRO A 55 6.51 9.11 2.94
N LEU A 56 7.03 8.88 4.14
CA LEU A 56 7.42 7.56 4.62
C LEU A 56 6.22 6.59 4.64
N ALA A 57 5.07 7.04 5.13
CA ALA A 57 3.86 6.20 5.14
C ALA A 57 3.42 5.84 3.72
N LEU A 58 3.51 6.78 2.78
CA LEU A 58 3.24 6.53 1.37
C LEU A 58 4.26 5.55 0.76
N ALA A 59 5.54 5.67 1.10
CA ALA A 59 6.59 4.76 0.64
C ALA A 59 6.35 3.33 1.11
N VAL A 60 6.04 3.14 2.38
CA VAL A 60 5.72 1.81 2.95
C VAL A 60 4.53 1.20 2.24
N TRP A 61 3.45 1.98 2.03
CA TRP A 61 2.28 1.49 1.30
C TRP A 61 2.61 1.08 -0.15
N ILE A 62 3.45 1.85 -0.84
CA ILE A 62 3.90 1.52 -2.21
C ILE A 62 4.77 0.26 -2.23
N MET A 63 5.68 0.11 -1.26
CA MET A 63 6.51 -1.11 -1.17
C MET A 63 5.65 -2.35 -0.93
N ASP A 64 4.57 -2.25 -0.19
CA ASP A 64 3.65 -3.36 0.06
C ASP A 64 2.73 -3.60 -1.17
N ASP A 65 1.90 -2.66 -1.52
CA ASP A 65 0.79 -2.81 -2.47
C ASP A 65 1.04 -2.22 -3.88
N GLY A 66 2.19 -1.57 -4.10
CA GLY A 66 2.53 -0.98 -5.38
C GLY A 66 3.02 -2.01 -6.40
N ALA A 67 2.71 -1.78 -7.68
CA ALA A 67 3.22 -2.58 -8.78
C ALA A 67 3.41 -1.74 -10.05
N ARG A 68 4.49 -2.01 -10.79
CA ARG A 68 4.74 -1.39 -12.09
C ARG A 68 3.63 -1.73 -13.08
N ALA A 69 3.14 -0.75 -13.82
CA ALA A 69 2.07 -0.90 -14.81
C ALA A 69 2.44 -0.12 -16.10
N GLY A 70 3.30 -0.72 -16.90
CA GLY A 70 3.89 -0.07 -18.06
C GLY A 70 4.78 1.12 -17.65
N ALA A 71 4.47 2.32 -18.15
CA ALA A 71 5.16 3.55 -17.80
C ALA A 71 4.60 4.23 -16.52
N GLY A 72 3.55 3.70 -15.94
CA GLY A 72 2.93 4.16 -14.70
C GLY A 72 3.00 3.07 -13.62
N MET A 73 2.21 3.25 -12.56
CA MET A 73 2.19 2.37 -11.41
C MET A 73 0.75 2.15 -10.93
N THR A 74 0.45 0.98 -10.39
CA THR A 74 -0.81 0.71 -9.69
C THR A 74 -0.55 0.54 -8.20
N ILE A 75 -1.55 0.87 -7.38
CA ILE A 75 -1.61 0.49 -5.97
C ILE A 75 -2.84 -0.39 -5.78
N GLN A 76 -2.63 -1.57 -5.22
CA GLN A 76 -3.69 -2.55 -5.00
C GLN A 76 -4.58 -2.12 -3.85
N THR A 77 -5.87 -2.02 -4.10
CA THR A 77 -6.88 -1.57 -3.13
C THR A 77 -8.08 -2.52 -3.09
N HIS A 78 -7.84 -3.80 -3.42
CA HIS A 78 -8.90 -4.82 -3.52
C HIS A 78 -9.69 -5.04 -2.22
N SER A 79 -9.07 -4.79 -1.07
CA SER A 79 -9.68 -4.98 0.24
C SER A 79 -10.72 -3.91 0.59
N PHE A 80 -10.78 -2.81 -0.19
CA PHE A 80 -11.63 -1.67 0.12
C PHE A 80 -12.81 -1.56 -0.85
N PHE A 81 -13.93 -1.06 -0.35
CA PHE A 81 -15.06 -0.66 -1.18
C PHE A 81 -14.72 0.61 -1.97
N ARG A 82 -15.47 0.86 -3.06
CA ARG A 82 -15.22 1.99 -3.98
C ARG A 82 -15.13 3.34 -3.27
N ASN A 83 -16.00 3.60 -2.32
CA ASN A 83 -15.98 4.85 -1.55
C ASN A 83 -14.68 5.03 -0.73
N GLY A 84 -14.12 3.94 -0.21
CA GLY A 84 -12.82 3.95 0.45
C GLY A 84 -11.69 4.26 -0.52
N VAL A 85 -11.70 3.66 -1.72
CA VAL A 85 -10.69 3.93 -2.75
C VAL A 85 -10.75 5.39 -3.22
N GLU A 86 -11.96 5.99 -3.32
CA GLU A 86 -12.11 7.42 -3.61
C GLU A 86 -11.52 8.32 -2.51
N ARG A 87 -11.68 7.94 -1.24
CA ARG A 87 -11.04 8.66 -0.11
C ARG A 87 -9.52 8.62 -0.23
N LEU A 88 -8.94 7.46 -0.56
CA LEU A 88 -7.50 7.32 -0.79
C LEU A 88 -7.03 8.17 -1.98
N ARG A 89 -7.77 8.17 -3.09
CA ARG A 89 -7.49 9.02 -4.24
C ARG A 89 -7.45 10.50 -3.87
N LYS A 90 -8.46 10.95 -3.11
CA LYS A 90 -8.54 12.33 -2.65
C LYS A 90 -7.39 12.67 -1.70
N MET A 91 -7.07 11.79 -0.77
CA MET A 91 -5.94 11.96 0.15
C MET A 91 -4.61 12.11 -0.60
N LEU A 92 -4.34 11.28 -1.62
CA LEU A 92 -3.13 11.39 -2.43
C LEU A 92 -3.04 12.76 -3.14
N LYS A 93 -4.16 13.28 -3.63
CA LYS A 93 -4.20 14.61 -4.25
C LYS A 93 -3.99 15.72 -3.22
N ASP A 94 -4.68 15.67 -2.10
CA ASP A 94 -4.67 16.76 -1.11
C ASP A 94 -3.32 16.82 -0.37
N ASN A 95 -2.77 15.69 0.05
CA ASN A 95 -1.57 15.64 0.90
C ASN A 95 -0.26 15.62 0.08
N PHE A 96 -0.25 14.91 -1.05
CA PHE A 96 0.97 14.65 -1.82
C PHE A 96 0.96 15.30 -3.21
N ARG A 97 -0.12 15.98 -3.58
CA ARG A 97 -0.28 16.59 -4.92
C ARG A 97 -0.18 15.57 -6.06
N LEU A 98 -0.50 14.31 -5.78
CA LEU A 98 -0.50 13.23 -6.76
C LEU A 98 -1.89 13.06 -7.37
N THR A 99 -1.98 13.24 -8.66
CA THR A 99 -3.22 13.02 -9.42
C THR A 99 -3.27 11.58 -9.92
N VAL A 100 -4.11 10.77 -9.30
CA VAL A 100 -4.27 9.36 -9.63
C VAL A 100 -5.68 9.08 -10.15
N SER A 101 -5.81 8.06 -11.00
CA SER A 101 -7.09 7.61 -11.53
C SER A 101 -7.51 6.29 -10.91
N LEU A 102 -8.82 6.01 -10.94
CA LEU A 102 -9.34 4.70 -10.59
C LEU A 102 -9.40 3.83 -11.84
N ARG A 103 -8.92 2.60 -11.72
CA ARG A 103 -9.06 1.58 -12.76
C ARG A 103 -9.82 0.38 -12.22
N LYS A 104 -10.66 -0.20 -13.03
CA LYS A 104 -11.34 -1.45 -12.72
C LYS A 104 -10.36 -2.61 -12.87
N ASN A 105 -10.27 -3.46 -11.86
CA ASN A 105 -9.54 -4.71 -11.91
C ASN A 105 -10.47 -5.81 -11.38
N LYS A 106 -11.01 -6.62 -12.31
CA LYS A 106 -12.13 -7.54 -12.04
C LYS A 106 -13.32 -6.78 -11.46
N ASP A 107 -13.78 -7.15 -10.26
CA ASP A 107 -14.93 -6.54 -9.58
C ASP A 107 -14.55 -5.42 -8.60
N ARG A 108 -13.27 -5.06 -8.54
CA ARG A 108 -12.73 -4.08 -7.59
C ARG A 108 -12.07 -2.91 -8.31
N MET A 109 -11.90 -1.83 -7.58
CA MET A 109 -11.17 -0.66 -8.05
C MET A 109 -9.75 -0.67 -7.49
N ILE A 110 -8.81 -0.25 -8.33
CA ILE A 110 -7.41 -0.01 -7.94
C ILE A 110 -7.03 1.43 -8.30
N LEU A 111 -6.03 1.95 -7.63
CA LEU A 111 -5.44 3.25 -7.96
C LEU A 111 -4.39 3.09 -9.06
N TYR A 112 -4.38 4.02 -10.00
CA TYR A 112 -3.37 4.10 -11.04
C TYR A 112 -2.70 5.46 -11.03
N ILE A 113 -1.38 5.44 -10.89
CA ILE A 113 -0.49 6.61 -10.94
C ILE A 113 0.03 6.69 -12.38
N PRO A 114 -0.34 7.72 -13.15
CA PRO A 114 0.08 7.85 -14.53
C PRO A 114 1.57 8.22 -14.64
N LYS A 115 2.16 7.98 -15.83
CA LYS A 115 3.56 8.29 -16.14
C LYS A 115 3.93 9.73 -15.75
N SER A 116 3.04 10.69 -15.98
CA SER A 116 3.27 12.11 -15.65
C SER A 116 3.50 12.38 -14.17
N GLU A 117 2.97 11.53 -13.28
CA GLU A 117 3.08 11.68 -11.83
C GLU A 117 4.29 10.91 -11.24
N ILE A 118 4.92 10.04 -12.01
CA ILE A 118 6.06 9.21 -11.53
C ILE A 118 7.24 10.06 -11.06
N PRO A 119 7.65 11.16 -11.75
CA PRO A 119 8.73 12.00 -11.24
C PRO A 119 8.41 12.60 -9.87
N ARG A 120 7.18 13.08 -9.68
CA ARG A 120 6.73 13.61 -8.38
C ARG A 120 6.72 12.53 -7.32
N LEU A 121 6.21 11.34 -7.65
CA LEU A 121 6.21 10.20 -6.73
C LEU A 121 7.63 9.85 -6.29
N LYS A 122 8.57 9.72 -7.23
CA LYS A 122 9.98 9.42 -6.93
C LYS A 122 10.63 10.49 -6.05
N MET A 123 10.30 11.76 -6.26
CA MET A 123 10.78 12.85 -5.41
C MET A 123 10.25 12.74 -3.98
N LEU A 124 9.00 12.35 -3.80
CA LEU A 124 8.36 12.23 -2.48
C LEU A 124 8.88 11.03 -1.68
N VAL A 125 9.01 9.88 -2.32
CA VAL A 125 9.23 8.60 -1.62
C VAL A 125 10.62 7.99 -1.85
N GLY A 126 11.42 8.53 -2.77
CA GLY A 126 12.65 7.90 -3.25
C GLY A 126 13.66 7.57 -2.16
N GLU A 127 13.85 8.47 -1.20
CA GLU A 127 14.77 8.25 -0.07
C GLU A 127 14.29 7.19 0.94
N HIS A 128 13.00 6.85 0.90
CA HIS A 128 12.38 5.88 1.79
C HIS A 128 12.19 4.49 1.15
N ILE A 129 12.43 4.37 -0.17
CA ILE A 129 12.27 3.09 -0.88
C ILE A 129 13.52 2.24 -0.70
N LEU A 130 13.33 1.06 -0.15
CA LEU A 130 14.41 0.07 -0.02
C LEU A 130 14.85 -0.44 -1.41
N PRO A 131 16.15 -0.73 -1.60
CA PRO A 131 16.69 -1.18 -2.90
C PRO A 131 15.95 -2.36 -3.49
N GLU A 132 15.49 -3.29 -2.66
CA GLU A 132 14.76 -4.49 -3.04
C GLU A 132 13.39 -4.21 -3.68
N TYR A 133 12.85 -3.00 -3.54
CA TYR A 133 11.55 -2.60 -4.08
C TYR A 133 11.63 -1.66 -5.29
N ILE A 134 12.82 -1.28 -5.72
CA ILE A 134 13.02 -0.36 -6.87
C ILE A 134 12.38 -0.94 -8.14
N TYR A 135 12.35 -2.26 -8.32
CA TYR A 135 11.73 -2.92 -9.47
C TYR A 135 10.23 -2.61 -9.64
N LYS A 136 9.56 -2.16 -8.58
CA LYS A 136 8.14 -1.77 -8.63
C LYS A 136 7.91 -0.43 -9.36
N PHE A 137 8.95 0.36 -9.50
CA PHE A 137 8.88 1.65 -10.19
C PHE A 137 9.16 1.50 -11.69
N PRO A 138 8.45 2.29 -12.54
CA PRO A 138 8.73 2.35 -13.96
C PRO A 138 10.01 3.13 -14.29
#